data_64cdf59224a0dfb83d2c960db62d4058
#
_entry.id   64cdf59224a0dfb83d2c960db62d4058
#
_cell.length_a   1.000
_cell.length_b   1.000
_cell.length_c   1.000
_cell.angle_alpha   90.00
_cell.angle_beta   90.00
_cell.angle_gamma   90.00
#
_symmetry.space_group_name_H-M   'P 1'
#
loop_
_entity.id
_entity.type
_entity.pdbx_description
1 polymer ?
#
loop_
_entity_poly.entity_id
_entity_poly.type
_entity_poly.pdbx_seq_one_letter_code
_entity_poly.pdbx_strand_id
1 'polypeptide(L)'
;MFDVTIYPIMQAWGFPTENYRVPGKKELKKLRGLMGADHVLYDEKKQEVTLNKEGMKIDLGGIAKGYTSSKVMDIFKENGISSAVISLGGNVQTLNGKPDGSDWRVAVENPADTGRYIGVLSIKDKAVITSGGYERYFKQDGKTYHHIIDPANGYPANNGLTSVTIVSDDGTLADGLSTSLFIMGPEKAQKYWKEHSDEFDTILVKDDGSILVSEGLAEYFTSESDFTIIKK
;
A
#
# COMPACT_ATOMS: atom_id res chain seq x y z
N MET A 1 6.89 1.08 -9.13
CA MET A 1 5.64 1.46 -9.81
C MET A 1 4.85 2.53 -9.06
N PHE A 2 5.09 2.71 -7.79
CA PHE A 2 4.60 3.89 -7.06
C PHE A 2 5.23 5.17 -7.63
N ASP A 3 4.41 6.20 -7.90
CA ASP A 3 4.88 7.49 -8.44
C ASP A 3 4.19 8.64 -7.69
N VAL A 4 4.96 9.37 -6.88
CA VAL A 4 4.45 10.51 -6.09
C VAL A 4 3.91 11.65 -6.95
N THR A 5 4.24 11.68 -8.25
CA THR A 5 3.80 12.73 -9.17
C THR A 5 2.43 12.46 -9.79
N ILE A 6 1.70 11.45 -9.30
CA ILE A 6 0.39 11.01 -9.78
C ILE A 6 -0.75 12.02 -9.52
N TYR A 7 -0.56 13.02 -8.66
CA TYR A 7 -1.62 13.90 -8.19
C TYR A 7 -2.46 14.57 -9.29
N PRO A 8 -1.91 15.07 -10.42
CA PRO A 8 -2.73 15.64 -11.50
C PRO A 8 -3.77 14.65 -12.06
N ILE A 9 -3.42 13.37 -12.12
CA ILE A 9 -4.35 12.30 -12.54
C ILE A 9 -5.39 12.04 -11.44
N MET A 10 -4.98 11.92 -10.17
CA MET A 10 -5.89 11.76 -9.03
C MET A 10 -6.93 12.89 -8.99
N GLN A 11 -6.48 14.14 -9.25
CA GLN A 11 -7.35 15.32 -9.33
C GLN A 11 -8.32 15.23 -10.51
N ALA A 12 -7.88 14.74 -11.66
CA ALA A 12 -8.75 14.57 -12.83
C ALA A 12 -9.84 13.51 -12.61
N TRP A 13 -9.55 12.45 -11.85
CA TRP A 13 -10.53 11.45 -11.40
C TRP A 13 -11.47 11.95 -10.30
N GLY A 14 -11.12 13.06 -9.62
CA GLY A 14 -11.90 13.68 -8.54
C GLY A 14 -11.66 13.07 -7.16
N PHE A 15 -10.69 12.16 -6.98
CA PHE A 15 -10.42 11.51 -5.70
C PHE A 15 -10.08 12.49 -4.54
N PRO A 16 -9.32 13.58 -4.74
CA PRO A 16 -9.03 14.52 -3.65
C PRO A 16 -10.22 15.35 -3.19
N THR A 17 -11.27 15.51 -4.03
CA THR A 17 -12.39 16.41 -3.79
C THR A 17 -13.75 15.70 -3.74
N GLU A 18 -13.77 14.39 -3.97
CA GLU A 18 -14.97 13.55 -4.13
C GLU A 18 -15.89 13.98 -5.30
N ASN A 19 -15.41 14.88 -6.15
CA ASN A 19 -16.09 15.25 -7.40
C ASN A 19 -15.73 14.24 -8.50
N TYR A 20 -16.19 13.01 -8.33
CA TYR A 20 -15.82 11.88 -9.16
C TYR A 20 -16.27 12.01 -10.61
N ARG A 21 -15.41 11.64 -11.54
CA ARG A 21 -15.68 11.52 -12.97
C ARG A 21 -14.70 10.58 -13.64
N VAL A 22 -15.05 10.10 -14.83
CA VAL A 22 -14.12 9.33 -15.66
C VAL A 22 -13.44 10.28 -16.66
N PRO A 23 -12.12 10.55 -16.53
CA PRO A 23 -11.39 11.44 -17.42
C PRO A 23 -11.26 10.86 -18.83
N GLY A 24 -11.26 11.73 -19.85
CA GLY A 24 -11.08 11.32 -21.23
C GLY A 24 -9.65 10.85 -21.53
N LYS A 25 -9.48 9.93 -22.47
CA LYS A 25 -8.16 9.37 -22.87
C LYS A 25 -7.14 10.45 -23.27
N LYS A 26 -7.57 11.50 -23.97
CA LYS A 26 -6.69 12.62 -24.36
C LYS A 26 -6.20 13.43 -23.16
N GLU A 27 -7.10 13.65 -22.20
CA GLU A 27 -6.80 14.32 -20.95
C GLU A 27 -5.77 13.53 -20.14
N LEU A 28 -6.01 12.24 -19.89
CA LEU A 28 -5.07 11.38 -19.17
C LEU A 28 -3.70 11.31 -19.86
N LYS A 29 -3.65 11.23 -21.20
CA LYS A 29 -2.39 11.26 -21.94
C LYS A 29 -1.62 12.57 -21.71
N LYS A 30 -2.30 13.72 -21.66
CA LYS A 30 -1.68 15.02 -21.37
C LYS A 30 -1.15 15.07 -19.92
N LEU A 31 -1.95 14.64 -18.95
CA LEU A 31 -1.60 14.67 -17.52
C LEU A 31 -0.43 13.72 -17.21
N ARG A 32 -0.38 12.55 -17.84
CA ARG A 32 0.77 11.63 -17.73
C ARG A 32 2.08 12.27 -18.20
N GLY A 33 2.05 13.21 -19.13
CA GLY A 33 3.23 13.99 -19.53
C GLY A 33 3.78 14.89 -18.44
N LEU A 34 3.02 15.15 -17.37
CA LEU A 34 3.45 15.91 -16.18
C LEU A 34 4.09 15.03 -15.11
N MET A 35 4.04 13.71 -15.25
CA MET A 35 4.55 12.76 -14.27
C MET A 35 6.02 12.41 -14.50
N GLY A 36 6.64 11.84 -13.50
CA GLY A 36 8.01 11.32 -13.48
C GLY A 36 8.77 11.82 -12.26
N ALA A 37 9.20 10.89 -11.41
CA ALA A 37 9.93 11.19 -10.19
C ALA A 37 11.28 11.89 -10.47
N ASP A 38 11.87 11.68 -11.64
CA ASP A 38 13.08 12.35 -12.15
C ASP A 38 12.91 13.87 -12.36
N HIS A 39 11.66 14.35 -12.37
CA HIS A 39 11.32 15.78 -12.43
C HIS A 39 11.09 16.42 -11.05
N VAL A 40 11.22 15.65 -9.97
CA VAL A 40 11.22 16.13 -8.59
C VAL A 40 12.68 16.28 -8.17
N LEU A 41 13.17 17.51 -8.15
CA LEU A 41 14.54 17.82 -7.79
C LEU A 41 14.62 18.17 -6.30
N TYR A 42 15.55 17.54 -5.58
CA TYR A 42 15.78 17.81 -4.17
C TYR A 42 17.20 18.38 -3.97
N ASP A 43 17.27 19.56 -3.40
CA ASP A 43 18.53 20.19 -2.95
C ASP A 43 18.66 19.96 -1.44
N GLU A 44 19.47 18.97 -1.06
CA GLU A 44 19.69 18.59 0.34
C GLU A 44 20.28 19.73 1.18
N LYS A 45 21.18 20.55 0.58
CA LYS A 45 21.84 21.65 1.31
C LYS A 45 20.87 22.77 1.64
N LYS A 46 19.96 23.07 0.72
CA LYS A 46 18.95 24.11 0.90
C LYS A 46 17.65 23.60 1.51
N GLN A 47 17.49 22.27 1.62
CA GLN A 47 16.23 21.62 2.01
C GLN A 47 15.05 22.07 1.12
N GLU A 48 15.30 22.18 -0.20
CA GLU A 48 14.33 22.66 -1.19
C GLU A 48 13.93 21.53 -2.14
N VAL A 49 12.62 21.47 -2.45
CA VAL A 49 12.07 20.60 -3.48
C VAL A 49 11.60 21.48 -4.65
N THR A 50 12.06 21.16 -5.86
CA THR A 50 11.64 21.83 -7.09
C THR A 50 10.92 20.84 -8.01
N LEU A 51 9.74 21.20 -8.49
CA LEU A 51 9.04 20.48 -9.55
C LEU A 51 9.37 21.15 -10.88
N ASN A 52 10.14 20.49 -11.75
CA ASN A 52 10.70 21.12 -12.94
C ASN A 52 9.78 21.11 -14.18
N LYS A 53 8.50 20.76 -14.00
CA LYS A 53 7.46 20.90 -15.04
C LYS A 53 6.29 21.74 -14.52
N GLU A 54 5.86 22.72 -15.31
CA GLU A 54 4.67 23.51 -14.99
C GLU A 54 3.41 22.62 -14.94
N GLY A 55 2.61 22.76 -13.87
CA GLY A 55 1.42 21.96 -13.63
C GLY A 55 1.67 20.60 -12.98
N MET A 56 2.93 20.22 -12.75
CA MET A 56 3.30 19.06 -11.95
C MET A 56 2.86 19.24 -10.50
N LYS A 57 2.44 18.16 -9.86
CA LYS A 57 2.06 18.11 -8.44
C LYS A 57 2.44 16.75 -7.87
N ILE A 58 2.65 16.69 -6.55
CA ILE A 58 2.99 15.45 -5.84
C ILE A 58 1.86 15.05 -4.88
N ASP A 59 1.77 13.74 -4.65
CA ASP A 59 0.90 13.10 -3.68
C ASP A 59 1.73 12.09 -2.88
N LEU A 60 1.76 12.26 -1.58
CA LEU A 60 2.48 11.38 -0.66
C LEU A 60 1.54 10.38 0.04
N GLY A 61 0.26 10.34 -0.33
CA GLY A 61 -0.77 9.51 0.32
C GLY A 61 -0.45 8.02 0.37
N GLY A 62 0.36 7.52 -0.58
CA GLY A 62 0.76 6.12 -0.62
C GLY A 62 2.04 5.77 0.17
N ILE A 63 2.63 6.72 0.94
CA ILE A 63 3.77 6.45 1.85
C ILE A 63 3.69 7.21 3.17
N ALA A 64 2.81 8.21 3.27
CA ALA A 64 2.80 9.11 4.42
C ALA A 64 2.35 8.43 5.70
N LYS A 65 1.42 7.49 5.63
CA LYS A 65 0.94 6.76 6.81
C LYS A 65 2.03 5.84 7.35
N GLY A 66 2.72 5.10 6.48
CA GLY A 66 3.84 4.24 6.86
C GLY A 66 5.01 5.02 7.43
N TYR A 67 5.38 6.15 6.81
CA TYR A 67 6.39 7.05 7.36
C TYR A 67 6.00 7.58 8.74
N THR A 68 4.75 8.04 8.90
CA THR A 68 4.27 8.59 10.17
C THR A 68 4.27 7.53 11.27
N SER A 69 3.79 6.31 10.99
CA SER A 69 3.80 5.22 11.98
C SER A 69 5.22 4.85 12.40
N SER A 70 6.17 4.77 11.47
CA SER A 70 7.58 4.52 11.78
C SER A 70 8.18 5.62 12.67
N LYS A 71 7.90 6.90 12.37
CA LYS A 71 8.35 8.03 13.22
C LYS A 71 7.74 8.01 14.62
N VAL A 72 6.46 7.64 14.73
CA VAL A 72 5.82 7.49 16.06
C VAL A 72 6.47 6.34 16.85
N MET A 73 6.81 5.22 16.18
CA MET A 73 7.54 4.12 16.85
C MET A 73 8.93 4.55 17.34
N ASP A 74 9.65 5.37 16.55
CA ASP A 74 10.93 5.95 16.98
C ASP A 74 10.73 6.81 18.25
N ILE A 75 9.73 7.71 18.27
CA ILE A 75 9.39 8.53 19.43
C ILE A 75 9.03 7.66 20.66
N PHE A 76 8.29 6.57 20.47
CA PHE A 76 7.97 5.66 21.57
C PHE A 76 9.22 5.03 22.16
N LYS A 77 10.14 4.54 21.32
CA LYS A 77 11.42 3.97 21.75
C LYS A 77 12.27 4.99 22.52
N GLU A 78 12.41 6.20 21.98
CA GLU A 78 13.17 7.31 22.60
C GLU A 78 12.61 7.72 23.96
N ASN A 79 11.31 7.54 24.18
CA ASN A 79 10.65 7.85 25.46
C ASN A 79 10.47 6.61 26.38
N GLY A 80 11.19 5.52 26.11
CA GLY A 80 11.23 4.34 26.98
C GLY A 80 9.96 3.47 26.92
N ILE A 81 9.09 3.67 25.94
CA ILE A 81 7.94 2.79 25.72
C ILE A 81 8.43 1.49 25.10
N SER A 82 8.19 0.38 25.80
CA SER A 82 8.69 -0.94 25.42
C SER A 82 7.66 -1.83 24.74
N SER A 83 6.39 -1.45 24.67
CA SER A 83 5.34 -2.22 24.02
C SER A 83 4.26 -1.28 23.51
N ALA A 84 3.99 -1.29 22.22
CA ALA A 84 2.99 -0.44 21.60
C ALA A 84 2.46 -1.02 20.30
N VAL A 85 1.26 -0.58 19.93
CA VAL A 85 0.68 -0.76 18.59
C VAL A 85 0.07 0.57 18.16
N ILE A 86 0.27 0.93 16.90
CA ILE A 86 -0.38 2.08 16.27
C ILE A 86 -1.15 1.60 15.04
N SER A 87 -2.32 2.18 14.81
CA SER A 87 -3.09 1.98 13.58
C SER A 87 -3.48 3.33 13.00
N LEU A 88 -3.01 3.63 11.80
CA LEU A 88 -3.32 4.85 11.05
C LEU A 88 -4.17 4.49 9.83
N GLY A 89 -5.51 4.42 10.03
CA GLY A 89 -6.44 4.09 8.96
C GLY A 89 -6.10 2.74 8.29
N GLY A 90 -5.88 1.71 9.10
CA GLY A 90 -5.58 0.35 8.64
C GLY A 90 -4.08 0.04 8.47
N ASN A 91 -3.20 1.03 8.41
CA ASN A 91 -1.75 0.80 8.49
C ASN A 91 -1.37 0.51 9.95
N VAL A 92 -1.07 -0.73 10.28
CA VAL A 92 -0.73 -1.17 11.63
C VAL A 92 0.78 -1.31 11.75
N GLN A 93 1.36 -0.81 12.85
CA GLN A 93 2.75 -1.05 13.21
C GLN A 93 2.86 -1.40 14.69
N THR A 94 3.73 -2.34 15.02
CA THR A 94 3.92 -2.86 16.37
C THR A 94 5.34 -2.60 16.86
N LEU A 95 5.46 -2.38 18.18
CA LEU A 95 6.72 -2.28 18.90
C LEU A 95 6.77 -3.39 19.93
N ASN A 96 7.75 -4.28 19.81
CA ASN A 96 7.89 -5.51 20.59
C ASN A 96 6.58 -6.34 20.62
N GLY A 97 6.49 -7.31 21.54
CA GLY A 97 5.26 -8.02 21.86
C GLY A 97 4.38 -7.26 22.86
N LYS A 98 3.28 -7.85 23.24
CA LYS A 98 2.42 -7.36 24.34
C LYS A 98 3.13 -7.45 25.68
N PRO A 99 2.66 -6.71 26.71
CA PRO A 99 3.25 -6.76 28.04
C PRO A 99 3.25 -8.15 28.71
N ASP A 100 2.35 -9.05 28.28
CA ASP A 100 2.29 -10.44 28.74
C ASP A 100 3.26 -11.38 28.01
N GLY A 101 4.07 -10.85 27.08
CA GLY A 101 5.04 -11.58 26.29
C GLY A 101 4.48 -12.21 25.00
N SER A 102 3.17 -12.14 24.76
CA SER A 102 2.55 -12.66 23.54
C SER A 102 2.73 -11.70 22.38
N ASP A 103 2.58 -12.24 21.15
CA ASP A 103 2.59 -11.44 19.94
C ASP A 103 1.30 -10.63 19.77
N TRP A 104 1.40 -9.53 19.02
CA TRP A 104 0.25 -8.78 18.57
C TRP A 104 -0.51 -9.57 17.51
N ARG A 105 -1.83 -9.55 17.59
CA ARG A 105 -2.70 -10.19 16.61
C ARG A 105 -3.31 -9.13 15.71
N VAL A 106 -2.90 -9.12 14.45
CA VAL A 106 -3.36 -8.16 13.44
C VAL A 106 -4.22 -8.88 12.42
N ALA A 107 -5.49 -8.51 12.35
CA ALA A 107 -6.42 -9.06 11.37
C ALA A 107 -6.15 -8.45 9.98
N VAL A 108 -6.18 -9.29 8.95
CA VAL A 108 -6.12 -8.88 7.54
C VAL A 108 -7.55 -8.89 7.00
N GLU A 109 -8.04 -7.71 6.61
CA GLU A 109 -9.43 -7.50 6.18
C GLU A 109 -9.75 -8.29 4.91
N ASN A 110 -10.99 -8.78 4.82
CA ASN A 110 -11.48 -9.45 3.63
C ASN A 110 -11.95 -8.42 2.59
N PRO A 111 -11.31 -8.32 1.42
CA PRO A 111 -11.68 -7.32 0.40
C PRO A 111 -13.09 -7.52 -0.19
N ALA A 112 -13.67 -8.71 -0.06
CA ALA A 112 -15.04 -9.01 -0.52
C ALA A 112 -16.11 -8.68 0.53
N ASP A 113 -15.74 -8.64 1.83
CA ASP A 113 -16.62 -8.35 2.95
C ASP A 113 -15.82 -7.69 4.07
N THR A 114 -15.77 -6.37 4.08
CA THR A 114 -14.96 -5.56 5.01
C THR A 114 -15.41 -5.68 6.49
N GLY A 115 -16.53 -6.35 6.76
CA GLY A 115 -16.95 -6.75 8.11
C GLY A 115 -16.27 -8.02 8.63
N ARG A 116 -15.46 -8.69 7.80
CA ARG A 116 -14.74 -9.91 8.11
C ARG A 116 -13.25 -9.78 7.83
N TYR A 117 -12.48 -10.78 8.22
CA TYR A 117 -11.07 -10.90 7.91
C TYR A 117 -10.76 -12.23 7.20
N ILE A 118 -9.75 -12.23 6.35
CA ILE A 118 -9.25 -13.44 5.67
C ILE A 118 -8.32 -14.25 6.55
N GLY A 119 -7.76 -13.65 7.60
CA GLY A 119 -6.88 -14.29 8.55
C GLY A 119 -6.27 -13.31 9.54
N VAL A 120 -5.44 -13.82 10.41
CA VAL A 120 -4.79 -13.08 11.49
C VAL A 120 -3.29 -13.36 11.47
N LEU A 121 -2.50 -12.29 11.49
CA LEU A 121 -1.06 -12.33 11.69
C LEU A 121 -0.73 -12.22 13.17
N SER A 122 0.13 -13.11 13.68
CA SER A 122 0.74 -13.02 15.01
C SER A 122 2.15 -12.48 14.85
N ILE A 123 2.38 -11.23 15.25
CA ILE A 123 3.61 -10.49 14.92
C ILE A 123 4.09 -9.60 16.07
N LYS A 124 5.37 -9.26 16.04
CA LYS A 124 6.01 -8.22 16.85
C LYS A 124 7.05 -7.48 16.03
N ASP A 125 7.31 -6.21 16.34
CA ASP A 125 8.29 -5.35 15.64
C ASP A 125 8.09 -5.28 14.12
N LYS A 126 6.84 -5.35 13.64
CA LYS A 126 6.52 -5.31 12.22
C LYS A 126 5.46 -4.25 11.91
N ALA A 127 5.53 -3.75 10.70
CA ALA A 127 4.44 -3.04 10.05
C ALA A 127 3.62 -4.03 9.21
N VAL A 128 2.29 -3.92 9.27
CA VAL A 128 1.32 -4.63 8.43
C VAL A 128 0.50 -3.58 7.71
N ILE A 129 0.70 -3.46 6.43
CA ILE A 129 0.09 -2.39 5.64
C ILE A 129 -0.60 -2.97 4.42
N THR A 130 -1.87 -2.62 4.25
CA THR A 130 -2.71 -3.15 3.18
C THR A 130 -3.13 -2.04 2.22
N SER A 131 -3.05 -2.31 0.94
CA SER A 131 -3.68 -1.53 -0.13
C SER A 131 -4.76 -2.35 -0.82
N GLY A 132 -5.96 -1.77 -0.97
CA GLY A 132 -7.08 -2.43 -1.63
C GLY A 132 -7.97 -1.45 -2.39
N GLY A 133 -8.50 -1.92 -3.53
CA GLY A 133 -9.38 -1.11 -4.36
C GLY A 133 -10.75 -0.81 -3.71
N TYR A 134 -11.11 -1.52 -2.65
CA TYR A 134 -12.37 -1.40 -1.92
C TYR A 134 -12.39 -0.24 -0.90
N GLU A 135 -11.23 0.34 -0.54
CA GLU A 135 -11.15 1.41 0.45
C GLU A 135 -11.74 2.74 -0.03
N ARG A 136 -11.40 3.13 -1.28
CA ARG A 136 -11.87 4.38 -1.89
C ARG A 136 -12.18 4.16 -3.35
N TYR A 137 -13.46 4.21 -3.70
CA TYR A 137 -13.94 4.01 -5.07
C TYR A 137 -15.25 4.77 -5.33
N PHE A 138 -15.59 4.90 -6.58
CA PHE A 138 -16.93 5.30 -7.02
C PHE A 138 -17.43 4.40 -8.14
N LYS A 139 -18.73 4.47 -8.41
CA LYS A 139 -19.37 3.70 -9.48
C LYS A 139 -19.95 4.66 -10.53
N GLN A 140 -19.68 4.41 -11.79
CA GLN A 140 -20.25 5.14 -12.91
C GLN A 140 -20.49 4.17 -14.08
N ASP A 141 -21.66 4.23 -14.71
CA ASP A 141 -22.06 3.39 -15.84
C ASP A 141 -21.83 1.87 -15.59
N GLY A 142 -22.17 1.40 -14.39
CA GLY A 142 -22.04 0.00 -13.99
C GLY A 142 -20.61 -0.48 -13.73
N LYS A 143 -19.61 0.41 -13.80
CA LYS A 143 -18.20 0.10 -13.53
C LYS A 143 -17.73 0.74 -12.23
N THR A 144 -16.86 0.04 -11.52
CA THR A 144 -16.19 0.53 -10.30
C THR A 144 -14.82 1.10 -10.67
N TYR A 145 -14.51 2.28 -10.13
CA TYR A 145 -13.24 2.96 -10.30
C TYR A 145 -12.67 3.29 -8.91
N HIS A 146 -11.56 2.67 -8.56
CA HIS A 146 -10.88 2.90 -7.28
C HIS A 146 -9.69 3.84 -7.42
N HIS A 147 -9.18 4.33 -6.29
CA HIS A 147 -8.15 5.35 -6.19
C HIS A 147 -6.73 4.89 -6.53
N ILE A 148 -6.46 3.60 -6.58
CA ILE A 148 -5.12 3.09 -6.91
C ILE A 148 -4.95 3.13 -8.43
N ILE A 149 -4.28 4.17 -8.90
CA ILE A 149 -4.12 4.45 -10.33
C ILE A 149 -2.79 3.85 -10.83
N ASP A 150 -2.87 3.14 -11.96
CA ASP A 150 -1.69 2.70 -12.70
C ASP A 150 -1.05 3.89 -13.45
N PRO A 151 0.18 4.32 -13.10
CA PRO A 151 0.86 5.43 -13.76
C PRO A 151 1.11 5.19 -15.26
N ALA A 152 1.19 3.93 -15.67
CA ALA A 152 1.44 3.58 -17.07
C ALA A 152 0.29 3.94 -18.00
N ASN A 153 -0.94 4.02 -17.51
CA ASN A 153 -2.11 4.31 -18.34
C ASN A 153 -3.02 5.42 -17.78
N GLY A 154 -2.92 5.74 -16.46
CA GLY A 154 -3.72 6.75 -15.77
C GLY A 154 -5.12 6.27 -15.39
N TYR A 155 -5.41 4.98 -15.47
CA TYR A 155 -6.65 4.35 -15.01
C TYR A 155 -6.45 3.60 -13.70
N PRO A 156 -7.52 3.32 -12.94
CA PRO A 156 -7.46 2.38 -11.83
C PRO A 156 -6.81 1.06 -12.24
N ALA A 157 -5.90 0.56 -11.43
CA ALA A 157 -5.22 -0.71 -11.69
C ALA A 157 -6.25 -1.85 -11.67
N ASN A 158 -6.24 -2.69 -12.69
CA ASN A 158 -7.12 -3.86 -12.80
C ASN A 158 -6.28 -5.03 -13.31
N ASN A 159 -5.44 -5.56 -12.43
CA ASN A 159 -4.38 -6.50 -12.78
C ASN A 159 -4.51 -7.83 -12.03
N GLY A 160 -5.71 -8.19 -11.59
CA GLY A 160 -6.02 -9.48 -10.97
C GLY A 160 -5.80 -9.53 -9.44
N LEU A 161 -5.60 -8.38 -8.78
CA LEU A 161 -5.51 -8.27 -7.31
C LEU A 161 -6.63 -7.37 -6.77
N THR A 162 -7.24 -7.79 -5.66
CA THR A 162 -8.20 -7.00 -4.88
C THR A 162 -7.58 -6.39 -3.63
N SER A 163 -6.55 -7.03 -3.08
CA SER A 163 -5.85 -6.58 -1.87
C SER A 163 -4.40 -7.06 -1.88
N VAL A 164 -3.51 -6.24 -1.33
CA VAL A 164 -2.10 -6.55 -1.08
C VAL A 164 -1.75 -6.10 0.33
N THR A 165 -1.33 -7.02 1.17
CA THR A 165 -0.78 -6.75 2.50
C THR A 165 0.71 -6.97 2.49
N ILE A 166 1.48 -6.02 2.99
CA ILE A 166 2.93 -6.10 3.19
C ILE A 166 3.23 -6.19 4.69
N VAL A 167 4.16 -7.07 5.03
CA VAL A 167 4.71 -7.20 6.39
C VAL A 167 6.20 -6.92 6.31
N SER A 168 6.67 -5.88 6.99
CA SER A 168 8.08 -5.45 6.95
C SER A 168 8.48 -4.78 8.27
N ASP A 169 9.77 -4.67 8.53
CA ASP A 169 10.31 -3.87 9.63
C ASP A 169 10.18 -2.36 9.38
N ASP A 170 10.14 -1.96 8.11
CA ASP A 170 10.00 -0.57 7.67
C ASP A 170 8.58 -0.27 7.20
N GLY A 171 7.84 0.53 7.97
CA GLY A 171 6.48 0.96 7.64
C GLY A 171 6.42 1.83 6.39
N THR A 172 7.44 2.65 6.11
CA THR A 172 7.47 3.49 4.89
C THR A 172 7.60 2.63 3.64
N LEU A 173 8.52 1.66 3.68
CA LEU A 173 8.70 0.68 2.61
C LEU A 173 7.41 -0.13 2.39
N ALA A 174 6.82 -0.62 3.47
CA ALA A 174 5.59 -1.42 3.41
C ALA A 174 4.42 -0.65 2.77
N ASP A 175 4.25 0.64 3.10
CA ASP A 175 3.19 1.49 2.53
C ASP A 175 3.38 1.67 1.01
N GLY A 176 4.59 2.04 0.57
CA GLY A 176 4.92 2.17 -0.86
C GLY A 176 4.83 0.86 -1.64
N LEU A 177 5.24 -0.27 -1.03
CA LEU A 177 5.20 -1.59 -1.66
C LEU A 177 3.77 -2.12 -1.80
N SER A 178 2.88 -1.91 -0.81
CA SER A 178 1.50 -2.39 -0.89
C SER A 178 0.79 -1.85 -2.13
N THR A 179 0.93 -0.56 -2.42
CA THR A 179 0.41 0.09 -3.62
C THR A 179 1.14 -0.37 -4.90
N SER A 180 2.49 -0.51 -4.83
CA SER A 180 3.29 -0.92 -5.98
C SER A 180 2.95 -2.33 -6.45
N LEU A 181 2.89 -3.29 -5.53
CA LEU A 181 2.57 -4.68 -5.85
C LEU A 181 1.13 -4.84 -6.32
N PHE A 182 0.19 -4.05 -5.75
CA PHE A 182 -1.18 -4.01 -6.25
C PHE A 182 -1.24 -3.63 -7.73
N ILE A 183 -0.49 -2.61 -8.13
CA ILE A 183 -0.40 -2.15 -9.53
C ILE A 183 0.29 -3.19 -10.42
N MET A 184 1.29 -3.91 -9.91
CA MET A 184 2.03 -4.93 -10.68
C MET A 184 1.18 -6.13 -11.06
N GLY A 185 0.18 -6.51 -10.25
CA GLY A 185 -0.58 -7.74 -10.39
C GLY A 185 0.15 -8.98 -9.85
N PRO A 186 -0.54 -10.14 -9.74
CA PRO A 186 -0.08 -11.25 -8.92
C PRO A 186 1.25 -11.88 -9.37
N GLU A 187 1.47 -12.07 -10.67
CA GLU A 187 2.70 -12.73 -11.16
C GLU A 187 3.95 -11.87 -10.92
N LYS A 188 3.86 -10.56 -11.25
CA LYS A 188 4.98 -9.64 -11.07
C LYS A 188 5.23 -9.35 -9.59
N ALA A 189 4.18 -9.28 -8.77
CA ALA A 189 4.29 -9.10 -7.34
C ALA A 189 5.02 -10.28 -6.68
N GLN A 190 4.67 -11.52 -7.04
CA GLN A 190 5.35 -12.72 -6.55
C GLN A 190 6.83 -12.74 -6.98
N LYS A 191 7.12 -12.41 -8.25
CA LYS A 191 8.50 -12.34 -8.74
C LYS A 191 9.30 -11.29 -7.96
N TYR A 192 8.74 -10.11 -7.78
CA TYR A 192 9.40 -9.03 -7.05
C TYR A 192 9.66 -9.43 -5.58
N TRP A 193 8.67 -10.05 -4.91
CA TRP A 193 8.88 -10.56 -3.55
C TRP A 193 10.01 -11.60 -3.49
N LYS A 194 10.10 -12.54 -4.44
CA LYS A 194 11.19 -13.53 -4.46
C LYS A 194 12.59 -12.91 -4.54
N GLU A 195 12.71 -11.80 -5.26
CA GLU A 195 13.96 -11.05 -5.42
C GLU A 195 14.31 -10.20 -4.18
N HIS A 196 13.30 -9.89 -3.31
CA HIS A 196 13.41 -9.01 -2.15
C HIS A 196 12.83 -9.63 -0.86
N SER A 197 12.84 -10.95 -0.76
CA SER A 197 12.22 -11.69 0.36
C SER A 197 12.93 -11.52 1.71
N ASP A 198 14.05 -10.84 1.74
CA ASP A 198 14.79 -10.41 2.93
C ASP A 198 14.34 -9.03 3.46
N GLU A 199 13.60 -8.27 2.66
CA GLU A 199 13.12 -6.93 3.03
C GLU A 199 11.66 -6.94 3.52
N PHE A 200 10.83 -7.83 2.99
CA PHE A 200 9.41 -7.89 3.32
C PHE A 200 8.77 -9.25 3.00
N ASP A 201 7.62 -9.48 3.60
CA ASP A 201 6.69 -10.56 3.27
C ASP A 201 5.36 -9.99 2.75
N THR A 202 4.53 -10.85 2.13
CA THR A 202 3.29 -10.38 1.50
C THR A 202 2.14 -11.39 1.57
N ILE A 203 0.91 -10.86 1.64
CA ILE A 203 -0.33 -11.59 1.39
C ILE A 203 -1.01 -10.92 0.21
N LEU A 204 -1.28 -11.69 -0.85
CA LEU A 204 -1.95 -11.23 -2.05
C LEU A 204 -3.34 -11.87 -2.13
N VAL A 205 -4.38 -11.08 -2.27
CA VAL A 205 -5.73 -11.58 -2.53
C VAL A 205 -6.08 -11.27 -3.97
N LYS A 206 -6.39 -12.32 -4.74
CA LYS A 206 -6.74 -12.20 -6.17
C LYS A 206 -8.22 -11.89 -6.35
N ASP A 207 -8.57 -11.47 -7.54
CA ASP A 207 -9.95 -11.18 -7.94
C ASP A 207 -10.85 -12.43 -8.01
N ASP A 208 -10.25 -13.63 -8.14
CA ASP A 208 -10.95 -14.92 -8.03
C ASP A 208 -11.13 -15.39 -6.56
N GLY A 209 -10.69 -14.58 -5.58
CA GLY A 209 -10.77 -14.88 -4.15
C GLY A 209 -9.62 -15.74 -3.61
N SER A 210 -8.70 -16.21 -4.45
CA SER A 210 -7.56 -17.00 -3.98
C SER A 210 -6.56 -16.14 -3.20
N ILE A 211 -6.02 -16.72 -2.11
CA ILE A 211 -5.09 -16.08 -1.18
C ILE A 211 -3.71 -16.69 -1.36
N LEU A 212 -2.72 -15.84 -1.62
CA LEU A 212 -1.32 -16.22 -1.73
C LEU A 212 -0.55 -15.60 -0.56
N VAL A 213 0.23 -16.40 0.15
CA VAL A 213 0.97 -15.99 1.34
C VAL A 213 2.44 -16.33 1.14
N SER A 214 3.34 -15.38 1.33
CA SER A 214 4.78 -15.65 1.27
C SER A 214 5.23 -16.60 2.38
N GLU A 215 6.21 -17.44 2.10
CA GLU A 215 6.66 -18.51 3.02
C GLU A 215 7.15 -17.97 4.37
N GLY A 216 7.69 -16.73 4.42
CA GLY A 216 8.10 -16.10 5.67
C GLY A 216 6.93 -15.85 6.64
N LEU A 217 5.68 -15.83 6.15
CA LEU A 217 4.49 -15.69 6.99
C LEU A 217 3.80 -17.01 7.33
N ALA A 218 4.28 -18.15 6.82
CA ALA A 218 3.58 -19.43 6.94
C ALA A 218 3.27 -19.84 8.39
N GLU A 219 4.17 -19.53 9.33
CA GLU A 219 4.01 -19.86 10.76
C GLU A 219 3.29 -18.75 11.55
N TYR A 220 3.17 -17.55 10.97
CA TYR A 220 2.59 -16.37 11.61
C TYR A 220 1.18 -16.04 11.17
N PHE A 221 0.74 -16.58 10.04
CA PHE A 221 -0.59 -16.32 9.48
C PHE A 221 -1.53 -17.50 9.71
N THR A 222 -2.66 -17.22 10.36
CA THR A 222 -3.75 -18.19 10.60
C THR A 222 -4.98 -17.75 9.83
N SER A 223 -5.63 -18.66 9.10
CA SER A 223 -6.83 -18.41 8.32
C SER A 223 -7.80 -19.59 8.41
N GLU A 224 -9.10 -19.32 8.35
CA GLU A 224 -10.14 -20.34 8.13
C GLU A 224 -10.34 -20.65 6.64
N SER A 225 -9.84 -19.78 5.76
CA SER A 225 -9.85 -19.98 4.30
C SER A 225 -8.57 -20.67 3.85
N ASP A 226 -8.68 -21.47 2.78
CA ASP A 226 -7.50 -22.05 2.13
C ASP A 226 -6.62 -20.95 1.53
N PHE A 227 -5.32 -21.13 1.63
CA PHE A 227 -4.33 -20.27 1.01
C PHE A 227 -3.15 -21.05 0.44
N THR A 228 -2.45 -20.46 -0.50
CA THR A 228 -1.29 -21.05 -1.15
C THR A 228 -0.01 -20.35 -0.67
N ILE A 229 0.99 -21.12 -0.26
CA ILE A 229 2.30 -20.57 0.10
C ILE A 229 3.11 -20.29 -1.17
N ILE A 230 3.58 -19.06 -1.31
CA ILE A 230 4.57 -18.65 -2.31
C ILE A 230 5.95 -18.97 -1.75
N LYS A 231 6.70 -19.80 -2.44
CA LYS A 231 8.08 -20.15 -2.07
C LYS A 231 9.10 -19.33 -2.86
N LYS A 232 10.25 -19.09 -2.24
CA LYS A 232 11.41 -18.40 -2.85
C LYS A 232 11.98 -19.18 -4.04
#